data_12567451fc7fe288985170ab502aa6ea
#
_entry.id   12567451fc7fe288985170ab502aa6ea
#
_cell.length_a   1.000
_cell.length_b   1.000
_cell.length_c   1.000
_cell.angle_alpha   90.00
_cell.angle_beta   90.00
_cell.angle_gamma   90.00
#
_symmetry.space_group_name_H-M   'P 1'
#
loop_
_entity.id
_entity.type
_entity.pdbx_description
1 polymer ?
#
loop_
_entity_poly.entity_id
_entity_poly.type
_entity_poly.pdbx_seq_one_letter_code
_entity_poly.pdbx_strand_id
1 'polypeptide(L)'
;MKAKVLITLTICALAFTMKAQRNTPFSSSIRTLRTFVAERPTAPPIIELSSGEHIAVEFDYLSHEYHRFLYRIEHCDADWNVSEDLFESDYLSGNNGEEPIDQETQSLNTMQQYTHYALRLPNERIGITLAGNYKLTLIDDTEGEPQPVAQAFFTVVNPKVTISATASTDTEIDRNDSHQQLTVRLNFNQLNVREPRKELSIVVLQNRRYDNAVIRPNATAVAPSVLLWEHSRELIFPAGNEYRKFELLSTRRGNFGVDNIRWFDPYYHATLFVDEPRRNYLYDEDQDGLSVIRTTDGADSDTEADYVFVHFALNTPRRDDGDYYLNGNWTDDRLDAQWRMTYDEASGCYTAAPLLKLGYYSYQYLFVPHEQPGTGFTAPAEGDYYQTENEYTIIAYYRAQGARYEEPVGTLTFKFNPQ
;
A
#
# COMPACT_ATOMS: atom_id res chain seq x y z
N MET A 1 -9.80 63.16 -9.58
CA MET A 1 -8.99 62.19 -8.81
C MET A 1 -9.59 60.79 -9.10
N LYS A 2 -8.88 59.96 -9.88
CA LYS A 2 -9.30 58.58 -10.19
C LYS A 2 -8.48 57.63 -9.28
N ALA A 3 -9.16 57.00 -8.35
CA ALA A 3 -8.56 55.98 -7.49
C ALA A 3 -8.31 54.70 -8.32
N LYS A 4 -7.05 54.27 -8.44
CA LYS A 4 -6.70 52.96 -9.02
C LYS A 4 -6.84 51.93 -7.90
N VAL A 5 -7.80 51.00 -8.01
CA VAL A 5 -7.92 49.86 -7.16
C VAL A 5 -6.91 48.80 -7.68
N LEU A 6 -5.89 48.52 -6.88
CA LEU A 6 -4.89 47.47 -7.14
C LEU A 6 -5.47 46.15 -6.58
N ILE A 7 -5.92 45.29 -7.46
CA ILE A 7 -6.36 43.92 -7.09
C ILE A 7 -5.10 43.05 -7.04
N THR A 8 -4.65 42.76 -5.81
CA THR A 8 -3.57 41.79 -5.58
C THR A 8 -4.15 40.38 -5.67
N LEU A 9 -3.87 39.70 -6.78
CA LEU A 9 -4.23 38.31 -6.96
C LEU A 9 -3.26 37.46 -6.12
N THR A 10 -3.69 36.98 -4.95
CA THR A 10 -2.97 36.01 -4.14
C THR A 10 -3.13 34.64 -4.80
N ILE A 11 -2.13 34.21 -5.55
CA ILE A 11 -2.05 32.83 -6.07
C ILE A 11 -1.75 31.95 -4.85
N CYS A 12 -2.76 31.31 -4.28
CA CYS A 12 -2.56 30.16 -3.41
C CYS A 12 -1.94 29.04 -4.27
N ALA A 13 -0.65 28.86 -4.16
CA ALA A 13 0.00 27.64 -4.60
C ALA A 13 -0.56 26.51 -3.73
N LEU A 14 -1.56 25.80 -4.22
CA LEU A 14 -1.92 24.48 -3.74
C LEU A 14 -0.69 23.60 -3.98
N ALA A 15 0.09 23.36 -2.92
CA ALA A 15 1.03 22.28 -2.90
C ALA A 15 0.19 21.00 -3.13
N PHE A 16 0.18 20.49 -4.34
CA PHE A 16 -0.22 19.13 -4.60
C PHE A 16 0.80 18.26 -3.88
N THR A 17 0.47 17.84 -2.66
CA THR A 17 1.16 16.71 -2.06
C THR A 17 0.94 15.56 -3.02
N MET A 18 2.00 15.10 -3.67
CA MET A 18 1.98 13.87 -4.46
C MET A 18 1.44 12.79 -3.53
N LYS A 19 0.19 12.39 -3.74
CA LYS A 19 -0.40 11.30 -2.97
C LYS A 19 0.27 10.05 -3.50
N ALA A 20 1.14 9.48 -2.68
CA ALA A 20 1.67 8.16 -2.93
C ALA A 20 0.52 7.20 -3.28
N GLN A 21 0.79 6.32 -4.20
CA GLN A 21 -0.19 5.43 -4.81
C GLN A 21 -0.70 4.39 -3.81
N ARG A 22 -2.00 4.36 -3.59
CA ARG A 22 -2.62 3.51 -2.56
C ARG A 22 -4.00 3.07 -3.03
N ASN A 23 -4.32 1.80 -2.86
CA ASN A 23 -5.70 1.38 -3.08
C ASN A 23 -6.62 2.27 -2.24
N THR A 24 -7.63 2.81 -2.87
CA THR A 24 -8.47 3.82 -2.23
C THR A 24 -9.94 3.57 -2.54
N PRO A 25 -10.73 3.05 -1.60
CA PRO A 25 -12.18 3.07 -1.72
C PRO A 25 -12.69 4.51 -1.52
N PHE A 26 -13.57 4.96 -2.41
CA PHE A 26 -14.26 6.24 -2.33
C PHE A 26 -15.64 6.08 -1.67
N SER A 27 -16.22 4.88 -1.78
CA SER A 27 -17.49 4.54 -1.14
C SER A 27 -17.25 3.82 0.18
N SER A 28 -18.04 4.17 1.20
CA SER A 28 -18.04 3.47 2.48
C SER A 28 -18.62 2.04 2.40
N SER A 29 -19.31 1.70 1.31
CA SER A 29 -19.81 0.35 1.06
C SER A 29 -18.77 -0.58 0.48
N ILE A 30 -17.67 -0.06 -0.10
CA ILE A 30 -16.54 -0.86 -0.56
C ILE A 30 -15.62 -1.18 0.62
N ARG A 31 -15.36 -2.46 0.85
CA ARG A 31 -14.49 -2.96 1.92
C ARG A 31 -13.51 -4.00 1.39
N THR A 32 -12.49 -4.26 2.15
CA THR A 32 -11.48 -5.31 1.90
C THR A 32 -10.95 -5.27 0.45
N LEU A 33 -10.73 -4.04 -0.07
CA LEU A 33 -10.12 -3.85 -1.38
C LEU A 33 -8.67 -4.33 -1.33
N ARG A 34 -8.35 -5.37 -2.09
CA ARG A 34 -7.04 -6.00 -2.13
C ARG A 34 -6.53 -6.06 -3.56
N THR A 35 -5.23 -5.82 -3.75
CA THR A 35 -4.53 -6.02 -5.02
C THR A 35 -3.30 -6.88 -4.76
N PHE A 36 -3.19 -8.03 -5.42
CA PHE A 36 -2.11 -8.98 -5.21
C PHE A 36 -1.86 -9.82 -6.46
N VAL A 37 -0.75 -10.57 -6.47
CA VAL A 37 -0.49 -11.56 -7.53
C VAL A 37 -1.26 -12.84 -7.19
N ALA A 38 -2.16 -13.28 -8.06
CA ALA A 38 -3.06 -14.41 -7.79
C ALA A 38 -2.30 -15.71 -7.44
N GLU A 39 -1.17 -15.95 -8.09
CA GLU A 39 -0.32 -17.12 -7.89
C GLU A 39 0.61 -16.98 -6.65
N ARG A 40 0.81 -15.75 -6.16
CA ARG A 40 1.70 -15.41 -5.03
C ARG A 40 1.08 -14.33 -4.15
N PRO A 41 0.00 -14.61 -3.38
CA PRO A 41 -0.81 -13.57 -2.69
C PRO A 41 -0.05 -12.74 -1.65
N THR A 42 1.08 -13.24 -1.17
CA THR A 42 1.95 -12.52 -0.21
C THR A 42 3.04 -11.69 -0.88
N ALA A 43 3.20 -11.75 -2.22
CA ALA A 43 4.14 -10.92 -2.95
C ALA A 43 3.55 -9.51 -3.21
N PRO A 44 4.40 -8.47 -3.41
CA PRO A 44 3.93 -7.20 -3.92
C PRO A 44 3.12 -7.37 -5.21
N PRO A 45 2.14 -6.47 -5.52
CA PRO A 45 1.32 -6.55 -6.74
C PRO A 45 2.13 -6.18 -8.00
N ILE A 46 3.18 -6.94 -8.26
CA ILE A 46 4.11 -6.75 -9.37
C ILE A 46 4.21 -8.08 -10.13
N ILE A 47 3.91 -8.03 -11.43
CA ILE A 47 4.07 -9.17 -12.36
C ILE A 47 5.03 -8.82 -13.48
N GLU A 48 5.62 -9.83 -14.09
CA GLU A 48 6.41 -9.63 -15.32
C GLU A 48 5.52 -9.72 -16.56
N LEU A 49 5.79 -8.85 -17.51
CA LEU A 49 5.09 -8.83 -18.80
C LEU A 49 5.20 -10.18 -19.48
N SER A 50 4.07 -10.76 -19.85
CA SER A 50 3.98 -12.07 -20.50
C SER A 50 4.46 -13.27 -19.66
N SER A 51 4.55 -13.14 -18.33
CA SER A 51 4.91 -14.26 -17.44
C SER A 51 3.83 -15.34 -17.31
N GLY A 52 2.58 -14.99 -17.63
CA GLY A 52 1.42 -15.83 -17.35
C GLY A 52 0.89 -15.70 -15.92
N GLU A 53 1.47 -14.83 -15.08
CA GLU A 53 0.92 -14.46 -13.78
C GLU A 53 -0.23 -13.45 -13.94
N HIS A 54 -1.11 -13.41 -12.95
CA HIS A 54 -2.27 -12.53 -12.95
C HIS A 54 -2.27 -11.62 -11.72
N ILE A 55 -2.64 -10.37 -11.93
CA ILE A 55 -3.05 -9.49 -10.84
C ILE A 55 -4.50 -9.80 -10.48
N ALA A 56 -4.75 -10.07 -9.22
CA ALA A 56 -6.10 -10.16 -8.66
C ALA A 56 -6.45 -8.83 -8.00
N VAL A 57 -7.64 -8.31 -8.29
CA VAL A 57 -8.26 -7.19 -7.59
C VAL A 57 -9.58 -7.71 -7.00
N GLU A 58 -9.68 -7.71 -5.69
CA GLU A 58 -10.84 -8.21 -4.97
C GLU A 58 -11.37 -7.17 -4.00
N PHE A 59 -12.68 -7.14 -3.84
CA PHE A 59 -13.33 -6.26 -2.87
C PHE A 59 -14.70 -6.82 -2.47
N ASP A 60 -15.21 -6.34 -1.34
CA ASP A 60 -16.56 -6.64 -0.89
C ASP A 60 -17.42 -5.37 -0.98
N TYR A 61 -18.64 -5.51 -1.48
CA TYR A 61 -19.69 -4.50 -1.40
C TYR A 61 -20.68 -4.89 -0.29
N LEU A 62 -20.88 -4.01 0.70
CA LEU A 62 -21.66 -4.32 1.91
C LEU A 62 -23.18 -4.36 1.66
N SER A 63 -23.63 -5.14 0.69
CA SER A 63 -25.03 -5.42 0.37
C SER A 63 -25.15 -6.70 -0.43
N HIS A 64 -26.35 -7.34 -0.39
CA HIS A 64 -26.77 -8.38 -1.33
C HIS A 64 -27.60 -7.83 -2.50
N GLU A 65 -27.86 -6.51 -2.53
CA GLU A 65 -28.50 -5.90 -3.69
C GLU A 65 -27.59 -6.01 -4.90
N TYR A 66 -28.19 -6.17 -6.08
CA TYR A 66 -27.42 -6.28 -7.32
C TYR A 66 -26.74 -4.96 -7.62
N HIS A 67 -25.42 -5.01 -7.87
CA HIS A 67 -24.62 -3.89 -8.35
C HIS A 67 -23.83 -4.31 -9.58
N ARG A 68 -23.86 -3.47 -10.61
CA ARG A 68 -23.04 -3.63 -11.80
C ARG A 68 -21.78 -2.81 -11.65
N PHE A 69 -20.65 -3.48 -11.44
CA PHE A 69 -19.34 -2.82 -11.42
C PHE A 69 -18.63 -2.97 -12.75
N LEU A 70 -18.08 -1.84 -13.22
CA LEU A 70 -17.16 -1.78 -14.34
C LEU A 70 -15.76 -1.45 -13.84
N TYR A 71 -14.74 -1.76 -14.65
CA TYR A 71 -13.38 -1.32 -14.39
C TYR A 71 -12.77 -0.68 -15.62
N ARG A 72 -11.91 0.31 -15.40
CA ARG A 72 -11.09 0.98 -16.42
C ARG A 72 -9.64 0.96 -15.99
N ILE A 73 -8.72 0.72 -16.93
CA ILE A 73 -7.28 0.62 -16.67
C ILE A 73 -6.58 1.77 -17.37
N GLU A 74 -5.70 2.47 -16.66
CA GLU A 74 -4.89 3.56 -17.15
C GLU A 74 -3.41 3.27 -16.87
N HIS A 75 -2.56 3.49 -17.88
CA HIS A 75 -1.11 3.38 -17.74
C HIS A 75 -0.54 4.63 -17.07
N CYS A 76 0.42 4.43 -16.15
CA CYS A 76 1.05 5.50 -15.35
C CYS A 76 2.58 5.41 -15.40
N ASP A 77 3.25 6.54 -15.12
CA ASP A 77 4.70 6.64 -14.91
C ASP A 77 5.12 6.18 -13.49
N ALA A 78 6.41 6.33 -13.13
CA ALA A 78 6.93 5.97 -11.81
C ALA A 78 6.35 6.83 -10.66
N ASP A 79 5.86 8.01 -10.97
CA ASP A 79 5.20 8.91 -10.02
C ASP A 79 3.67 8.71 -10.02
N TRP A 80 3.20 7.69 -10.73
CA TRP A 80 1.80 7.30 -10.89
C TRP A 80 0.91 8.33 -11.59
N ASN A 81 1.50 9.28 -12.32
CA ASN A 81 0.74 10.14 -13.21
C ASN A 81 0.32 9.34 -14.45
N VAL A 82 -0.90 9.57 -14.90
CA VAL A 82 -1.39 8.95 -16.15
C VAL A 82 -0.51 9.35 -17.31
N SER A 83 -0.13 8.39 -18.14
CA SER A 83 0.70 8.61 -19.34
C SER A 83 -0.15 9.18 -20.47
N GLU A 84 -0.36 10.49 -20.47
CA GLU A 84 -1.24 11.20 -21.41
C GLU A 84 -0.83 11.07 -22.89
N ASP A 85 0.45 10.76 -23.15
CA ASP A 85 0.98 10.57 -24.52
C ASP A 85 0.69 9.16 -25.09
N LEU A 86 0.06 8.26 -24.32
CA LEU A 86 -0.32 6.91 -24.74
C LEU A 86 -1.82 6.82 -24.99
N PHE A 87 -2.17 6.16 -26.09
CA PHE A 87 -3.55 5.71 -26.30
C PHE A 87 -3.76 4.36 -25.58
N GLU A 88 -5.00 4.07 -25.20
CA GLU A 88 -5.34 2.80 -24.54
C GLU A 88 -4.90 1.57 -25.36
N SER A 89 -5.05 1.63 -26.69
CA SER A 89 -4.58 0.60 -27.62
C SER A 89 -3.05 0.42 -27.67
N ASP A 90 -2.27 1.33 -27.12
CA ASP A 90 -0.81 1.17 -27.02
C ASP A 90 -0.42 0.20 -25.90
N TYR A 91 -1.18 0.15 -24.82
CA TYR A 91 -0.84 -0.62 -23.61
C TYR A 91 -1.83 -1.74 -23.26
N LEU A 92 -3.03 -1.74 -23.87
CA LEU A 92 -3.99 -2.84 -23.75
C LEU A 92 -4.29 -3.47 -25.11
N SER A 93 -4.66 -4.75 -25.09
CA SER A 93 -5.20 -5.48 -26.25
C SER A 93 -6.55 -6.08 -25.89
N GLY A 94 -7.42 -6.27 -26.87
CA GLY A 94 -8.78 -6.75 -26.68
C GLY A 94 -9.78 -5.61 -26.66
N ASN A 95 -10.69 -5.61 -25.71
CA ASN A 95 -11.67 -4.53 -25.58
C ASN A 95 -11.03 -3.27 -25.00
N ASN A 96 -11.51 -2.13 -25.45
CA ASN A 96 -11.09 -0.82 -24.95
C ASN A 96 -12.24 -0.18 -24.16
N GLY A 97 -11.87 0.59 -23.12
CA GLY A 97 -12.83 1.32 -22.31
C GLY A 97 -13.17 0.63 -20.99
N GLU A 98 -14.44 0.68 -20.65
CA GLU A 98 -14.92 0.16 -19.37
C GLU A 98 -15.48 -1.26 -19.56
N GLU A 99 -14.98 -2.21 -18.78
CA GLU A 99 -15.36 -3.62 -18.84
C GLU A 99 -16.06 -4.07 -17.56
N PRO A 100 -17.09 -4.94 -17.63
CA PRO A 100 -17.78 -5.42 -16.44
C PRO A 100 -16.95 -6.42 -15.64
N ILE A 101 -17.20 -6.42 -14.31
CA ILE A 101 -16.73 -7.45 -13.39
C ILE A 101 -17.85 -8.48 -13.27
N ASP A 102 -17.63 -9.68 -13.84
CA ASP A 102 -18.66 -10.72 -13.87
C ASP A 102 -18.54 -11.74 -12.73
N GLN A 103 -17.42 -11.74 -12.02
CA GLN A 103 -17.18 -12.68 -10.95
C GLN A 103 -17.64 -12.08 -9.62
N GLU A 104 -18.85 -12.49 -9.20
CA GLU A 104 -19.47 -12.05 -7.95
C GLU A 104 -20.03 -13.23 -7.17
N THR A 105 -19.99 -13.16 -5.84
CA THR A 105 -20.55 -14.19 -4.96
C THR A 105 -21.08 -13.54 -3.69
N GLN A 106 -22.35 -13.78 -3.36
CA GLN A 106 -22.96 -13.28 -2.13
C GLN A 106 -22.42 -14.00 -0.90
N SER A 107 -22.26 -13.27 0.20
CA SER A 107 -21.85 -13.85 1.48
C SER A 107 -22.91 -14.83 2.03
N LEU A 108 -22.41 -15.84 2.75
CA LEU A 108 -23.23 -16.86 3.38
C LEU A 108 -22.98 -16.91 4.89
N ASN A 109 -24.05 -17.03 5.68
CA ASN A 109 -23.99 -17.20 7.13
C ASN A 109 -23.26 -16.04 7.87
N THR A 110 -23.18 -14.86 7.26
CA THR A 110 -22.60 -13.67 7.85
C THR A 110 -23.66 -12.75 8.43
N MET A 111 -23.33 -12.03 9.52
CA MET A 111 -24.22 -11.03 10.12
C MET A 111 -24.27 -9.79 9.24
N GLN A 112 -23.10 -9.31 8.78
CA GLN A 112 -23.01 -8.28 7.76
C GLN A 112 -23.10 -8.93 6.39
N GLN A 113 -24.19 -8.67 5.69
CA GLN A 113 -24.34 -9.10 4.29
C GLN A 113 -23.41 -8.31 3.39
N TYR A 114 -22.73 -9.00 2.47
CA TYR A 114 -21.90 -8.41 1.43
C TYR A 114 -21.88 -9.29 0.18
N THR A 115 -21.54 -8.69 -0.94
CA THR A 115 -21.22 -9.41 -2.18
C THR A 115 -19.73 -9.27 -2.45
N HIS A 116 -19.04 -10.40 -2.59
CA HIS A 116 -17.62 -10.48 -2.94
C HIS A 116 -17.46 -10.40 -4.44
N TYR A 117 -16.60 -9.48 -4.92
CA TYR A 117 -16.24 -9.29 -6.32
C TYR A 117 -14.76 -9.63 -6.53
N ALA A 118 -14.46 -10.33 -7.63
CA ALA A 118 -13.10 -10.69 -8.01
C ALA A 118 -12.84 -10.40 -9.48
N LEU A 119 -11.67 -9.83 -9.76
CA LEU A 119 -11.17 -9.55 -11.10
C LEU A 119 -9.74 -10.07 -11.22
N ARG A 120 -9.43 -10.75 -12.33
CA ARG A 120 -8.06 -11.14 -12.68
C ARG A 120 -7.62 -10.46 -13.96
N LEU A 121 -6.38 -9.99 -14.00
CA LEU A 121 -5.76 -9.31 -15.14
C LEU A 121 -4.35 -9.88 -15.39
N PRO A 122 -3.97 -10.12 -16.68
CA PRO A 122 -4.82 -10.06 -17.86
C PRO A 122 -5.92 -11.11 -17.83
N ASN A 123 -6.97 -10.94 -18.68
CA ASN A 123 -8.08 -11.90 -18.82
C ASN A 123 -8.47 -12.06 -20.31
N GLU A 124 -9.56 -12.80 -20.58
CA GLU A 124 -10.01 -13.04 -21.96
C GLU A 124 -10.43 -11.78 -22.72
N ARG A 125 -10.81 -10.69 -21.99
CA ARG A 125 -11.26 -9.42 -22.58
C ARG A 125 -10.14 -8.43 -22.75
N ILE A 126 -9.20 -8.37 -21.79
CA ILE A 126 -8.12 -7.38 -21.73
C ILE A 126 -6.78 -8.08 -21.51
N GLY A 127 -5.87 -7.90 -22.48
CA GLY A 127 -4.46 -8.22 -22.35
C GLY A 127 -3.63 -6.96 -22.07
N ILE A 128 -2.56 -7.09 -21.31
CA ILE A 128 -1.59 -6.00 -21.04
C ILE A 128 -0.42 -6.20 -22.00
N THR A 129 -0.08 -5.16 -22.79
CA THR A 129 0.92 -5.22 -23.86
C THR A 129 2.17 -4.39 -23.60
N LEU A 130 2.12 -3.44 -22.67
CA LEU A 130 3.27 -2.65 -22.24
C LEU A 130 3.57 -2.87 -20.74
N ALA A 131 4.83 -2.73 -20.37
CA ALA A 131 5.22 -2.57 -18.99
C ALA A 131 4.93 -1.16 -18.51
N GLY A 132 4.46 -1.01 -17.27
CA GLY A 132 4.07 0.27 -16.66
C GLY A 132 3.54 0.09 -15.27
N ASN A 133 3.32 1.19 -14.60
CA ASN A 133 2.42 1.22 -13.46
C ASN A 133 0.99 1.34 -14.00
N TYR A 134 0.05 0.71 -13.35
CA TYR A 134 -1.34 0.67 -13.78
C TYR A 134 -2.28 1.08 -12.66
N LYS A 135 -3.16 2.02 -12.97
CA LYS A 135 -4.26 2.44 -12.14
C LYS A 135 -5.54 1.81 -12.69
N LEU A 136 -6.21 1.03 -11.86
CA LEU A 136 -7.52 0.46 -12.14
C LEU A 136 -8.56 1.26 -11.36
N THR A 137 -9.54 1.83 -12.06
CA THR A 137 -10.67 2.52 -11.45
C THR A 137 -11.90 1.61 -11.50
N LEU A 138 -12.47 1.32 -10.33
CA LEU A 138 -13.77 0.64 -10.19
C LEU A 138 -14.88 1.66 -10.29
N ILE A 139 -15.92 1.35 -11.06
CA ILE A 139 -17.02 2.24 -11.41
C ILE A 139 -18.32 1.50 -11.10
N ASP A 140 -19.19 2.09 -10.30
CA ASP A 140 -20.57 1.60 -10.11
C ASP A 140 -21.44 2.17 -11.23
N ASP A 141 -22.02 1.28 -12.04
CA ASP A 141 -22.90 1.57 -13.19
C ASP A 141 -24.33 1.01 -12.94
N THR A 142 -24.72 0.90 -11.69
CA THR A 142 -26.00 0.28 -11.31
C THR A 142 -27.16 1.21 -11.56
N GLU A 143 -27.08 2.46 -11.08
CA GLU A 143 -28.14 3.45 -11.16
C GLU A 143 -27.60 4.85 -11.47
N GLY A 144 -28.24 5.57 -12.39
CA GLY A 144 -27.90 6.95 -12.72
C GLY A 144 -26.67 7.08 -13.62
N GLU A 145 -25.82 8.07 -13.33
CA GLU A 145 -24.55 8.25 -14.04
C GLU A 145 -23.47 7.38 -13.39
N PRO A 146 -22.61 6.68 -14.17
CA PRO A 146 -21.53 5.86 -13.65
C PRO A 146 -20.61 6.64 -12.71
N GLN A 147 -20.34 6.11 -11.52
CA GLN A 147 -19.54 6.78 -10.48
C GLN A 147 -18.31 5.97 -10.12
N PRO A 148 -17.10 6.57 -10.08
CA PRO A 148 -15.93 5.90 -9.55
C PRO A 148 -16.10 5.63 -8.04
N VAL A 149 -15.94 4.36 -7.64
CA VAL A 149 -16.14 3.91 -6.25
C VAL A 149 -14.87 3.45 -5.56
N ALA A 150 -13.83 3.11 -6.33
CA ALA A 150 -12.51 2.79 -5.79
C ALA A 150 -11.42 2.87 -6.86
N GLN A 151 -10.17 2.91 -6.41
CA GLN A 151 -8.99 2.73 -7.24
C GLN A 151 -8.08 1.66 -6.67
N ALA A 152 -7.50 0.85 -7.55
CA ALA A 152 -6.51 -0.18 -7.24
C ALA A 152 -5.27 0.00 -8.13
N PHE A 153 -4.12 -0.49 -7.67
CA PHE A 153 -2.84 -0.19 -8.30
C PHE A 153 -1.93 -1.40 -8.35
N PHE A 154 -1.23 -1.57 -9.49
CA PHE A 154 -0.27 -2.64 -9.69
C PHE A 154 0.81 -2.25 -10.69
N THR A 155 1.88 -3.02 -10.76
CA THR A 155 3.00 -2.77 -11.69
C THR A 155 3.22 -3.98 -12.59
N VAL A 156 3.46 -3.74 -13.88
CA VAL A 156 3.88 -4.73 -14.86
C VAL A 156 5.29 -4.41 -15.32
N VAL A 157 6.24 -5.30 -15.06
CA VAL A 157 7.67 -5.11 -15.31
C VAL A 157 8.08 -5.85 -16.58
N ASN A 158 8.91 -5.23 -17.40
CA ASN A 158 9.61 -5.88 -18.52
C ASN A 158 11.11 -5.99 -18.15
N PRO A 159 11.60 -7.11 -17.64
CA PRO A 159 12.94 -7.19 -17.06
C PRO A 159 14.01 -7.05 -18.14
N LYS A 160 14.72 -5.91 -18.12
CA LYS A 160 15.83 -5.55 -19.00
C LYS A 160 17.10 -5.15 -18.24
N VAL A 161 17.02 -5.09 -16.91
CA VAL A 161 18.13 -4.73 -16.02
C VAL A 161 18.27 -5.74 -14.90
N THR A 162 19.44 -5.80 -14.29
CA THR A 162 19.67 -6.59 -13.09
C THR A 162 19.91 -5.65 -11.92
N ILE A 163 19.11 -5.82 -10.85
CA ILE A 163 19.26 -5.09 -9.60
C ILE A 163 19.95 -6.02 -8.59
N SER A 164 20.96 -5.51 -7.91
CA SER A 164 21.49 -6.12 -6.69
C SER A 164 21.49 -5.08 -5.57
N ALA A 165 21.10 -5.51 -4.38
CA ALA A 165 21.04 -4.63 -3.22
C ALA A 165 21.47 -5.36 -1.96
N THR A 166 21.97 -4.59 -1.01
CA THR A 166 22.28 -5.03 0.35
C THR A 166 21.81 -3.95 1.31
N ALA A 167 21.45 -4.35 2.53
CA ALA A 167 21.17 -3.43 3.61
C ALA A 167 22.25 -3.57 4.70
N SER A 168 22.47 -2.51 5.47
CA SER A 168 23.44 -2.44 6.55
C SER A 168 22.86 -1.64 7.71
N THR A 169 23.24 -2.03 8.92
CA THR A 169 22.95 -1.30 10.16
C THR A 169 24.10 -0.33 10.55
N ASP A 170 25.22 -0.36 9.80
CA ASP A 170 26.26 0.66 9.84
C ASP A 170 25.92 1.70 8.77
N THR A 171 25.28 2.79 9.18
CA THR A 171 24.72 3.82 8.30
C THR A 171 25.55 5.11 8.31
N GLU A 172 25.30 6.02 7.38
CA GLU A 172 25.97 7.35 7.33
C GLU A 172 25.53 8.30 8.47
N ILE A 173 24.58 7.91 9.32
CA ILE A 173 24.06 8.73 10.41
C ILE A 173 24.20 8.09 11.78
N ASP A 174 24.14 6.77 11.88
CA ASP A 174 24.31 6.01 13.12
C ASP A 174 24.90 4.63 12.83
N ARG A 175 25.22 3.89 13.89
CA ARG A 175 25.77 2.55 13.79
C ARG A 175 25.11 1.62 14.77
N ASN A 176 24.41 0.61 14.24
CA ASN A 176 23.67 -0.39 15.03
C ASN A 176 22.76 0.29 16.07
N ASP A 177 21.99 1.25 15.63
CA ASP A 177 21.08 2.03 16.50
C ASP A 177 19.65 1.99 15.94
N SER A 178 19.25 2.94 15.15
CA SER A 178 17.85 3.17 14.80
C SER A 178 17.55 3.14 13.30
N HIS A 179 18.56 2.95 12.44
CA HIS A 179 18.39 3.00 11.00
C HIS A 179 19.01 1.81 10.27
N GLN A 180 18.52 1.63 9.05
CA GLN A 180 19.08 0.70 8.06
C GLN A 180 19.33 1.46 6.77
N GLN A 181 20.47 1.22 6.12
CA GLN A 181 20.88 1.89 4.88
C GLN A 181 21.07 0.89 3.76
N LEU A 182 20.51 1.20 2.59
CA LEU A 182 20.65 0.37 1.40
C LEU A 182 21.80 0.84 0.53
N THR A 183 22.53 -0.15 -0.01
CA THR A 183 23.38 -0.01 -1.18
C THR A 183 22.71 -0.69 -2.35
N VAL A 184 22.50 0.04 -3.45
CA VAL A 184 21.84 -0.48 -4.64
C VAL A 184 22.75 -0.37 -5.85
N ARG A 185 22.78 -1.42 -6.66
CA ARG A 185 23.52 -1.50 -7.91
C ARG A 185 22.58 -1.93 -9.04
N LEU A 186 22.45 -1.09 -10.05
CA LEU A 186 21.62 -1.31 -11.23
C LEU A 186 22.51 -1.56 -12.45
N ASN A 187 22.52 -2.78 -12.97
CA ASN A 187 23.23 -3.14 -14.18
C ASN A 187 22.28 -3.07 -15.37
N PHE A 188 22.61 -2.22 -16.36
CA PHE A 188 21.79 -1.94 -17.54
C PHE A 188 22.48 -2.31 -18.86
N ASN A 189 23.35 -3.31 -18.87
CA ASN A 189 24.13 -3.72 -20.05
C ASN A 189 23.25 -4.18 -21.25
N GLN A 190 21.97 -4.50 -21.00
CA GLN A 190 21.02 -4.89 -22.05
C GLN A 190 20.24 -3.70 -22.64
N LEU A 191 20.42 -2.50 -22.11
CA LEU A 191 19.77 -1.28 -22.55
C LEU A 191 20.75 -0.34 -23.23
N ASN A 192 20.28 0.37 -24.28
CA ASN A 192 21.07 1.43 -24.89
C ASN A 192 20.78 2.76 -24.19
N VAL A 193 21.49 3.01 -23.10
CA VAL A 193 21.33 4.20 -22.26
C VAL A 193 22.41 5.21 -22.58
N ARG A 194 22.03 6.45 -22.89
CA ARG A 194 22.97 7.54 -23.24
C ARG A 194 23.34 8.36 -22.02
N GLU A 195 22.35 8.76 -21.24
CA GLU A 195 22.49 9.57 -20.04
C GLU A 195 21.92 8.82 -18.82
N PRO A 196 22.69 7.87 -18.21
CA PRO A 196 22.15 6.96 -17.20
C PRO A 196 21.42 7.65 -16.05
N ARG A 197 21.91 8.80 -15.56
CA ARG A 197 21.29 9.54 -14.46
C ARG A 197 19.97 10.23 -14.80
N LYS A 198 19.65 10.36 -16.09
CA LYS A 198 18.41 10.99 -16.56
C LYS A 198 17.40 9.97 -17.07
N GLU A 199 17.90 8.89 -17.66
CA GLU A 199 17.09 7.88 -18.32
C GLU A 199 16.72 6.73 -17.39
N LEU A 200 17.48 6.51 -16.31
CA LEU A 200 17.23 5.45 -15.31
C LEU A 200 16.96 6.05 -13.95
N SER A 201 15.97 5.51 -13.27
CA SER A 201 15.62 5.85 -11.90
C SER A 201 15.23 4.60 -11.12
N ILE A 202 15.18 4.71 -9.79
CA ILE A 202 14.65 3.67 -8.91
C ILE A 202 13.60 4.25 -7.98
N VAL A 203 12.69 3.39 -7.53
CA VAL A 203 11.81 3.60 -6.39
C VAL A 203 12.11 2.52 -5.37
N VAL A 204 12.24 2.89 -4.11
CA VAL A 204 12.55 1.97 -3.02
C VAL A 204 11.47 2.06 -1.94
N LEU A 205 10.91 0.91 -1.59
CA LEU A 205 9.89 0.77 -0.56
C LEU A 205 10.45 -0.08 0.59
N GLN A 206 10.16 0.30 1.82
CA GLN A 206 10.35 -0.51 3.01
C GLN A 206 8.98 -1.04 3.46
N ASN A 207 8.84 -2.36 3.61
CA ASN A 207 7.60 -3.04 4.01
C ASN A 207 6.39 -2.62 3.16
N ARG A 208 6.63 -2.37 1.86
CA ARG A 208 5.65 -1.91 0.85
C ARG A 208 5.02 -0.55 1.15
N ARG A 209 5.53 0.18 2.12
CA ARG A 209 5.00 1.48 2.51
C ARG A 209 5.33 2.54 1.47
N TYR A 210 4.31 3.28 1.04
CA TYR A 210 4.47 4.41 0.12
C TYR A 210 4.60 5.76 0.86
N ASP A 211 4.23 5.84 2.14
CA ASP A 211 4.35 7.07 2.92
C ASP A 211 5.80 7.42 3.28
N ASN A 212 6.69 6.41 3.33
CA ASN A 212 8.13 6.57 3.51
C ASN A 212 8.94 6.16 2.27
N ALA A 213 8.31 6.00 1.11
CA ALA A 213 8.97 5.59 -0.13
C ALA A 213 10.06 6.59 -0.54
N VAL A 214 11.18 6.08 -1.04
CA VAL A 214 12.22 6.90 -1.67
C VAL A 214 12.06 6.82 -3.17
N ILE A 215 11.65 7.92 -3.76
CA ILE A 215 11.34 8.03 -5.20
C ILE A 215 12.47 8.81 -5.89
N ARG A 216 13.09 8.21 -6.91
CA ARG A 216 14.15 8.80 -7.76
C ARG A 216 15.34 9.37 -6.97
N PRO A 217 15.95 8.62 -6.01
CA PRO A 217 17.15 9.07 -5.32
C PRO A 217 18.29 9.30 -6.33
N ASN A 218 19.15 10.25 -6.02
CA ASN A 218 20.29 10.55 -6.88
C ASN A 218 21.34 9.44 -6.86
N ALA A 219 21.68 8.89 -8.03
CA ALA A 219 22.75 7.90 -8.11
C ALA A 219 24.10 8.54 -7.72
N THR A 220 24.81 7.91 -6.80
CA THR A 220 26.08 8.43 -6.24
C THR A 220 27.24 8.24 -7.22
N ALA A 221 27.24 7.17 -8.02
CA ALA A 221 28.25 6.92 -9.02
C ALA A 221 27.69 6.29 -10.31
N VAL A 222 28.43 6.45 -11.41
CA VAL A 222 28.17 5.82 -12.70
C VAL A 222 29.42 5.10 -13.14
N ALA A 223 29.30 3.83 -13.46
CA ALA A 223 30.34 3.00 -14.07
C ALA A 223 29.83 2.50 -15.44
N PRO A 224 30.67 1.89 -16.28
CA PRO A 224 30.21 1.32 -17.53
C PRO A 224 29.05 0.34 -17.31
N SER A 225 27.88 0.67 -17.89
CA SER A 225 26.61 -0.09 -17.76
C SER A 225 26.10 -0.31 -16.34
N VAL A 226 26.53 0.50 -15.36
CA VAL A 226 26.10 0.36 -13.96
C VAL A 226 25.82 1.73 -13.33
N LEU A 227 24.67 1.87 -12.68
CA LEU A 227 24.37 2.94 -11.72
C LEU A 227 24.52 2.41 -10.30
N LEU A 228 25.04 3.27 -9.42
CA LEU A 228 25.32 2.93 -8.03
C LEU A 228 24.68 3.95 -7.07
N TRP A 229 24.10 3.44 -6.00
CA TRP A 229 23.65 4.18 -4.82
C TRP A 229 24.38 3.58 -3.61
N GLU A 230 25.66 3.93 -3.47
CA GLU A 230 26.52 3.57 -2.34
C GLU A 230 26.66 4.80 -1.45
N HIS A 231 26.60 4.63 -0.13
CA HIS A 231 26.69 5.74 0.83
C HIS A 231 25.64 6.84 0.58
N SER A 232 24.49 6.49 0.03
CA SER A 232 23.40 7.45 -0.23
C SER A 232 22.61 7.69 1.04
N ARG A 233 22.60 8.93 1.52
CA ARG A 233 21.77 9.32 2.66
C ARG A 233 20.28 9.28 2.35
N GLU A 234 19.90 9.38 1.08
CA GLU A 234 18.52 9.24 0.64
C GLU A 234 17.98 7.82 0.85
N LEU A 235 18.87 6.80 0.91
CA LEU A 235 18.51 5.40 1.12
C LEU A 235 18.70 4.93 2.57
N ILE A 236 18.57 5.83 3.54
CA ILE A 236 18.52 5.52 4.96
C ILE A 236 17.07 5.52 5.41
N PHE A 237 16.63 4.41 6.00
CA PHE A 237 15.28 4.21 6.51
C PHE A 237 15.30 4.06 8.03
N PRO A 238 14.33 4.64 8.77
CA PRO A 238 14.08 4.22 10.14
C PRO A 238 13.87 2.70 10.18
N ALA A 239 14.54 2.02 11.11
CA ALA A 239 14.47 0.56 11.14
C ALA A 239 13.10 0.04 11.60
N GLY A 240 12.31 0.86 12.33
CA GLY A 240 11.04 0.45 12.88
C GLY A 240 11.19 -0.63 13.96
N ASN A 241 10.15 -1.41 14.13
CA ASN A 241 10.09 -2.57 15.01
C ASN A 241 9.26 -3.65 14.32
N GLU A 242 9.35 -4.91 14.80
CA GLU A 242 8.50 -6.00 14.31
C GLU A 242 7.02 -5.60 14.44
N TYR A 243 6.19 -5.91 13.45
CA TYR A 243 4.78 -5.56 13.49
C TYR A 243 4.07 -6.30 14.63
N ARG A 244 3.09 -5.65 15.23
CA ARG A 244 2.14 -6.29 16.13
C ARG A 244 1.20 -7.16 15.30
N LYS A 245 0.55 -8.12 15.94
CA LYS A 245 -0.36 -9.04 15.24
C LYS A 245 -1.53 -9.47 16.13
N PHE A 246 -2.64 -9.75 15.48
CA PHE A 246 -3.76 -10.45 16.08
C PHE A 246 -4.40 -11.39 15.07
N GLU A 247 -5.09 -12.40 15.56
CA GLU A 247 -5.94 -13.27 14.76
C GLU A 247 -7.38 -13.14 15.25
N LEU A 248 -8.30 -12.90 14.34
CA LEU A 248 -9.73 -12.88 14.57
C LEU A 248 -10.38 -13.83 13.56
N LEU A 249 -10.31 -15.15 13.85
CA LEU A 249 -10.72 -16.21 12.91
C LEU A 249 -12.14 -16.71 13.17
N SER A 250 -12.75 -16.31 14.28
CA SER A 250 -14.08 -16.76 14.72
C SER A 250 -14.72 -15.71 15.61
N THR A 251 -16.03 -15.52 15.46
CA THR A 251 -16.84 -14.72 16.37
C THR A 251 -17.27 -15.48 17.63
N ARG A 252 -17.00 -16.80 17.69
CA ARG A 252 -17.51 -17.74 18.73
C ARG A 252 -16.42 -18.33 19.60
N ARG A 253 -15.16 -18.23 19.20
CA ARG A 253 -14.01 -18.88 19.86
C ARG A 253 -12.96 -17.86 20.23
N GLY A 254 -12.08 -18.23 21.17
CA GLY A 254 -10.90 -17.42 21.49
C GLY A 254 -9.96 -17.29 20.29
N ASN A 255 -9.39 -16.11 20.14
CA ASN A 255 -8.49 -15.71 19.07
C ASN A 255 -7.20 -15.14 19.68
N PHE A 256 -6.10 -15.16 18.92
CA PHE A 256 -4.83 -14.63 19.38
C PHE A 256 -4.88 -13.08 19.42
N GLY A 257 -4.39 -12.46 20.48
CA GLY A 257 -4.35 -11.00 20.61
C GLY A 257 -5.70 -10.33 20.96
N VAL A 258 -6.78 -11.11 21.05
CA VAL A 258 -8.14 -10.64 21.35
C VAL A 258 -8.48 -10.90 22.80
N ASP A 259 -8.85 -9.85 23.55
CA ASP A 259 -9.29 -9.94 24.94
C ASP A 259 -10.70 -10.50 25.05
N ASN A 260 -11.65 -9.92 24.28
CA ASN A 260 -13.03 -10.39 24.27
C ASN A 260 -13.75 -10.08 22.96
N ILE A 261 -14.86 -10.82 22.71
CA ILE A 261 -15.78 -10.57 21.60
C ILE A 261 -17.19 -10.48 22.20
N ARG A 262 -17.93 -9.44 21.81
CA ARG A 262 -19.32 -9.20 22.24
C ARG A 262 -20.19 -8.84 21.06
N TRP A 263 -21.44 -9.27 21.14
CA TRP A 263 -22.48 -8.84 20.22
C TRP A 263 -23.13 -7.55 20.68
N PHE A 264 -23.12 -6.53 19.84
CA PHE A 264 -23.93 -5.32 19.96
C PHE A 264 -24.63 -5.08 18.62
N ASP A 265 -25.93 -5.27 18.60
CA ASP A 265 -26.74 -5.17 17.38
C ASP A 265 -26.38 -3.92 16.55
N PRO A 266 -26.07 -4.05 15.26
CA PRO A 266 -26.11 -5.24 14.41
C PRO A 266 -24.74 -5.94 14.20
N TYR A 267 -23.70 -5.65 15.00
CA TYR A 267 -22.34 -6.16 14.78
C TYR A 267 -21.72 -6.88 15.96
N TYR A 268 -20.80 -7.77 15.69
CA TYR A 268 -19.82 -8.21 16.67
C TYR A 268 -18.75 -7.14 16.90
N HIS A 269 -18.30 -7.03 18.12
CA HIS A 269 -17.20 -6.14 18.53
C HIS A 269 -16.12 -6.99 19.21
N ALA A 270 -14.93 -6.99 18.64
CA ALA A 270 -13.74 -7.60 19.20
C ALA A 270 -12.86 -6.53 19.84
N THR A 271 -12.51 -6.70 21.10
CA THR A 271 -11.58 -5.82 21.80
C THR A 271 -10.22 -6.49 21.86
N LEU A 272 -9.19 -5.85 21.36
CA LEU A 272 -7.81 -6.31 21.49
C LEU A 272 -7.27 -5.99 22.89
N PHE A 273 -6.19 -6.67 23.28
CA PHE A 273 -5.45 -6.24 24.47
C PHE A 273 -4.92 -4.81 24.29
N VAL A 274 -4.85 -4.05 25.37
CA VAL A 274 -4.31 -2.68 25.33
C VAL A 274 -2.82 -2.74 25.02
N ASP A 275 -2.40 -2.00 24.00
CA ASP A 275 -1.02 -1.86 23.60
C ASP A 275 -0.30 -0.75 24.38
N GLU A 276 0.98 -0.99 24.67
CA GLU A 276 1.90 -0.01 25.24
C GLU A 276 2.96 0.39 24.20
N PRO A 277 3.50 1.62 24.27
CA PRO A 277 4.65 1.98 23.45
C PRO A 277 5.84 1.07 23.73
N ARG A 278 6.48 0.59 22.69
CA ARG A 278 7.63 -0.31 22.78
C ARG A 278 8.90 0.49 23.08
N ARG A 279 9.63 0.10 24.10
CA ARG A 279 10.86 0.77 24.55
C ARG A 279 12.13 -0.02 24.23
N ASN A 280 11.97 -1.24 23.77
CA ASN A 280 13.06 -2.14 23.44
C ASN A 280 12.66 -3.02 22.26
N TYR A 281 13.66 -3.48 21.52
CA TYR A 281 13.46 -4.52 20.54
C TYR A 281 13.10 -5.83 21.23
N LEU A 282 12.12 -6.51 20.68
CA LEU A 282 11.76 -7.88 21.02
C LEU A 282 11.45 -8.60 19.72
N TYR A 283 12.27 -9.59 19.39
CA TYR A 283 12.02 -10.40 18.21
C TYR A 283 10.64 -11.05 18.28
N ASP A 284 9.89 -10.90 17.22
CA ASP A 284 8.65 -11.61 16.96
C ASP A 284 8.54 -11.90 15.47
N GLU A 285 8.14 -13.10 15.09
CA GLU A 285 7.91 -13.44 13.68
C GLU A 285 6.58 -12.82 13.24
N ASP A 286 6.64 -11.88 12.34
CA ASP A 286 5.47 -11.19 11.79
C ASP A 286 5.36 -11.40 10.27
N GLN A 287 4.50 -10.64 9.62
CA GLN A 287 4.27 -10.70 8.17
C GLN A 287 4.45 -9.32 7.51
N ASP A 288 5.32 -8.47 8.05
CA ASP A 288 5.65 -7.13 7.49
C ASP A 288 4.39 -6.28 7.18
N GLY A 289 3.39 -6.33 8.07
CA GLY A 289 2.14 -5.56 7.91
C GLY A 289 1.06 -6.22 7.06
N LEU A 290 1.26 -7.44 6.55
CA LEU A 290 0.25 -8.15 5.74
C LEU A 290 -0.98 -8.54 6.56
N SER A 291 -2.10 -8.69 5.85
CA SER A 291 -3.31 -9.34 6.36
C SER A 291 -3.70 -10.54 5.49
N VAL A 292 -4.33 -11.52 6.12
CA VAL A 292 -4.88 -12.70 5.44
C VAL A 292 -6.32 -12.90 5.88
N ILE A 293 -7.25 -12.76 4.95
CA ILE A 293 -8.66 -13.03 5.22
C ILE A 293 -8.84 -14.53 5.43
N ARG A 294 -9.37 -14.88 6.60
CA ARG A 294 -9.55 -16.27 6.99
C ARG A 294 -10.64 -16.39 8.06
N THR A 295 -11.47 -17.41 7.94
CA THR A 295 -12.43 -17.80 8.98
C THR A 295 -12.30 -19.28 9.31
N THR A 296 -12.62 -19.63 10.55
CA THR A 296 -12.82 -21.02 10.99
C THR A 296 -14.29 -21.32 11.26
N ASP A 297 -15.18 -20.34 11.07
CA ASP A 297 -16.63 -20.48 11.23
C ASP A 297 -17.33 -20.95 9.94
N GLY A 298 -16.64 -20.94 8.80
CA GLY A 298 -17.10 -21.35 7.48
C GLY A 298 -16.03 -22.10 6.68
N ALA A 299 -16.39 -22.53 5.47
CA ALA A 299 -15.52 -23.26 4.56
C ALA A 299 -14.80 -22.34 3.55
N ASP A 300 -15.45 -21.25 3.16
CA ASP A 300 -14.93 -20.26 2.21
C ASP A 300 -14.72 -18.92 2.91
N SER A 301 -13.46 -18.49 3.01
CA SER A 301 -13.11 -17.26 3.69
C SER A 301 -13.51 -16.00 2.93
N ASP A 302 -13.63 -16.04 1.61
CA ASP A 302 -13.99 -14.87 0.83
C ASP A 302 -15.48 -14.54 0.97
N THR A 303 -16.33 -15.53 1.24
CA THR A 303 -17.79 -15.37 1.33
C THR A 303 -18.40 -15.69 2.69
N GLU A 304 -17.66 -16.35 3.60
CA GLU A 304 -18.17 -16.75 4.91
C GLU A 304 -17.46 -16.09 6.10
N ALA A 305 -16.45 -15.26 5.83
CA ALA A 305 -15.82 -14.44 6.87
C ALA A 305 -16.68 -13.21 7.19
N ASP A 306 -17.11 -13.08 8.44
CA ASP A 306 -17.95 -11.96 8.88
C ASP A 306 -17.13 -10.68 9.08
N TYR A 307 -17.82 -9.54 9.12
CA TYR A 307 -17.26 -8.25 9.48
C TYR A 307 -17.49 -7.93 10.96
N VAL A 308 -16.45 -7.47 11.63
CA VAL A 308 -16.41 -7.22 13.07
C VAL A 308 -15.79 -5.85 13.34
N PHE A 309 -16.35 -5.07 14.25
CA PHE A 309 -15.66 -3.88 14.76
C PHE A 309 -14.52 -4.31 15.66
N VAL A 310 -13.28 -3.99 15.28
CA VAL A 310 -12.08 -4.32 16.05
C VAL A 310 -11.61 -3.09 16.81
N HIS A 311 -11.65 -3.15 18.13
CA HIS A 311 -11.26 -2.07 19.02
C HIS A 311 -9.78 -2.14 19.36
N PHE A 312 -9.02 -1.17 18.87
CA PHE A 312 -7.61 -0.95 19.19
C PHE A 312 -7.49 0.09 20.29
N ALA A 313 -6.53 -0.08 21.18
CA ALA A 313 -6.20 0.88 22.23
C ALA A 313 -4.68 0.95 22.43
N LEU A 314 -4.11 2.16 22.35
CA LEU A 314 -2.71 2.45 22.64
C LEU A 314 -2.63 3.34 23.88
N ASN A 315 -2.07 2.81 24.97
CA ASN A 315 -1.88 3.52 26.23
C ASN A 315 -0.64 4.41 26.17
N THR A 316 -0.82 5.62 25.68
CA THR A 316 0.26 6.63 25.58
C THR A 316 -0.31 8.01 25.93
N PRO A 317 0.50 8.91 26.52
CA PRO A 317 0.04 10.25 26.81
C PRO A 317 -0.45 11.00 25.56
N ARG A 318 -1.45 11.85 25.77
CA ARG A 318 -1.95 12.73 24.72
C ARG A 318 -0.83 13.61 24.13
N ARG A 319 -0.85 13.74 22.80
CA ARG A 319 0.06 14.60 22.03
C ARG A 319 -0.76 15.64 21.28
N ASP A 320 -0.21 16.87 21.24
CA ASP A 320 -0.82 18.00 20.53
C ASP A 320 -0.04 18.37 19.25
N ASP A 321 1.08 17.68 18.97
CA ASP A 321 1.98 17.94 17.85
C ASP A 321 1.78 17.00 16.65
N GLY A 322 0.83 16.06 16.76
CA GLY A 322 0.51 15.10 15.69
C GLY A 322 -0.56 14.12 16.11
N ASP A 323 -0.89 13.22 15.19
CA ASP A 323 -1.92 12.19 15.35
C ASP A 323 -1.32 10.79 15.21
N TYR A 324 -1.90 9.82 15.91
CA TYR A 324 -1.61 8.40 15.72
C TYR A 324 -2.56 7.78 14.70
N TYR A 325 -2.01 6.86 13.89
CA TYR A 325 -2.74 6.10 12.87
C TYR A 325 -2.47 4.62 13.01
N LEU A 326 -3.49 3.81 12.76
CA LEU A 326 -3.32 2.38 12.48
C LEU A 326 -2.68 2.23 11.10
N ASN A 327 -1.69 1.35 11.00
CA ASN A 327 -1.01 1.05 9.76
C ASN A 327 -0.76 -0.46 9.62
N GLY A 328 -0.84 -0.93 8.40
CA GLY A 328 -0.53 -2.24 7.86
C GLY A 328 -0.89 -2.21 6.38
N ASN A 329 -0.49 -3.21 5.60
CA ASN A 329 -0.81 -3.24 4.17
C ASN A 329 -2.32 -3.19 3.88
N TRP A 330 -3.14 -3.64 4.84
CA TRP A 330 -4.60 -3.60 4.78
C TRP A 330 -5.21 -2.20 4.99
N THR A 331 -4.41 -1.23 5.43
CA THR A 331 -4.80 0.19 5.46
C THR A 331 -4.38 0.91 4.19
N ASP A 332 -3.63 0.24 3.29
CA ASP A 332 -3.02 0.82 2.09
C ASP A 332 -2.16 2.04 2.41
N ASP A 333 -1.51 2.08 3.57
CA ASP A 333 -0.72 3.20 4.11
C ASP A 333 -1.46 4.55 4.08
N ARG A 334 -2.78 4.53 4.10
CA ARG A 334 -3.59 5.74 4.09
C ARG A 334 -3.60 6.37 5.47
N LEU A 335 -3.12 7.60 5.53
CA LEU A 335 -3.13 8.42 6.74
C LEU A 335 -4.37 9.33 6.72
N ASP A 336 -5.55 8.73 6.63
CA ASP A 336 -6.83 9.40 6.57
C ASP A 336 -7.67 9.20 7.84
N ALA A 337 -8.85 9.85 7.89
CA ALA A 337 -9.72 9.83 9.08
C ALA A 337 -10.19 8.43 9.48
N GLN A 338 -10.23 7.46 8.55
CA GLN A 338 -10.67 6.09 8.83
C GLN A 338 -9.68 5.36 9.74
N TRP A 339 -8.40 5.64 9.59
CA TRP A 339 -7.31 4.96 10.32
C TRP A 339 -6.74 5.79 11.46
N ARG A 340 -7.17 7.07 11.56
CA ARG A 340 -6.74 7.96 12.64
C ARG A 340 -7.33 7.54 13.97
N MET A 341 -6.48 7.47 14.99
CA MET A 341 -6.88 7.20 16.36
C MET A 341 -7.36 8.48 17.06
N THR A 342 -8.30 8.32 17.96
CA THR A 342 -8.83 9.41 18.80
C THR A 342 -8.43 9.18 20.25
N TYR A 343 -7.97 10.23 20.92
CA TYR A 343 -7.66 10.14 22.34
C TYR A 343 -8.94 10.13 23.17
N ASP A 344 -9.09 9.10 23.99
CA ASP A 344 -10.20 8.97 24.94
C ASP A 344 -9.71 9.38 26.34
N GLU A 345 -10.21 10.51 26.83
CA GLU A 345 -9.87 11.04 28.14
C GLU A 345 -10.29 10.13 29.31
N ALA A 346 -11.31 9.28 29.12
CA ALA A 346 -11.78 8.39 30.16
C ALA A 346 -10.86 7.20 30.40
N SER A 347 -10.33 6.62 29.33
CA SER A 347 -9.38 5.50 29.40
C SER A 347 -7.91 5.95 29.43
N GLY A 348 -7.61 7.20 29.02
CA GLY A 348 -6.25 7.69 28.85
C GLY A 348 -5.51 7.07 27.66
N CYS A 349 -6.23 6.50 26.71
CA CYS A 349 -5.68 5.80 25.55
C CYS A 349 -6.06 6.48 24.24
N TYR A 350 -5.23 6.30 23.20
CA TYR A 350 -5.68 6.49 21.83
C TYR A 350 -6.46 5.26 21.39
N THR A 351 -7.62 5.45 20.77
CA THR A 351 -8.53 4.38 20.38
C THR A 351 -8.94 4.50 18.93
N ALA A 352 -9.18 3.35 18.27
CA ALA A 352 -9.82 3.26 16.96
C ALA A 352 -10.65 1.97 16.89
N ALA A 353 -11.73 1.99 16.10
CA ALA A 353 -12.62 0.84 15.96
C ALA A 353 -13.03 0.64 14.49
N PRO A 354 -12.12 0.24 13.59
CA PRO A 354 -12.46 -0.06 12.21
C PRO A 354 -13.31 -1.33 12.10
N LEU A 355 -14.15 -1.38 11.06
CA LEU A 355 -14.89 -2.57 10.65
C LEU A 355 -13.97 -3.42 9.76
N LEU A 356 -13.52 -4.58 10.26
CA LEU A 356 -12.59 -5.50 9.60
C LEU A 356 -13.26 -6.86 9.36
N LYS A 357 -12.88 -7.51 8.26
CA LYS A 357 -13.26 -8.89 7.95
C LYS A 357 -12.48 -9.87 8.81
N LEU A 358 -13.04 -11.02 9.18
CA LEU A 358 -12.31 -12.05 9.93
C LEU A 358 -11.00 -12.43 9.21
N GLY A 359 -9.90 -12.52 9.98
CA GLY A 359 -8.59 -12.80 9.43
C GLY A 359 -7.44 -12.68 10.43
N TYR A 360 -6.23 -12.83 9.90
CA TYR A 360 -4.97 -12.48 10.52
C TYR A 360 -4.58 -11.06 10.08
N TYR A 361 -4.08 -10.26 11.00
CA TYR A 361 -3.66 -8.89 10.76
C TYR A 361 -2.33 -8.59 11.44
N SER A 362 -1.37 -8.15 10.64
CA SER A 362 -0.13 -7.55 11.10
C SER A 362 -0.28 -6.03 11.06
N TYR A 363 0.07 -5.32 12.14
CA TYR A 363 -0.19 -3.89 12.28
C TYR A 363 0.87 -3.17 13.11
N GLN A 364 0.92 -1.86 12.96
CA GLN A 364 1.71 -0.95 13.79
C GLN A 364 0.96 0.36 14.01
N TYR A 365 1.49 1.19 14.91
CA TYR A 365 1.02 2.55 15.13
C TYR A 365 2.02 3.53 14.53
N LEU A 366 1.56 4.38 13.61
CA LEU A 366 2.37 5.45 13.05
C LEU A 366 1.96 6.79 13.68
N PHE A 367 2.95 7.57 14.08
CA PHE A 367 2.76 8.94 14.49
C PHE A 367 3.04 9.88 13.30
N VAL A 368 2.08 10.74 12.99
CA VAL A 368 2.18 11.74 11.90
C VAL A 368 2.20 13.12 12.52
N PRO A 369 3.38 13.80 12.52
CA PRO A 369 3.48 15.17 13.00
C PRO A 369 2.68 16.13 12.13
N HIS A 370 2.03 17.12 12.74
CA HIS A 370 1.29 18.17 12.00
C HIS A 370 2.19 18.97 11.05
N GLU A 371 3.50 19.08 11.37
CA GLU A 371 4.49 19.77 10.54
C GLU A 371 4.94 18.95 9.31
N GLN A 372 4.71 17.63 9.31
CA GLN A 372 5.09 16.71 8.24
C GLN A 372 3.92 15.79 7.86
N PRO A 373 2.82 16.35 7.35
CA PRO A 373 1.66 15.55 6.97
C PRO A 373 2.01 14.61 5.81
N GLY A 374 1.60 13.36 5.91
CA GLY A 374 1.75 12.37 4.84
C GLY A 374 2.88 11.37 5.03
N THR A 375 3.75 11.53 6.05
CA THR A 375 4.75 10.55 6.44
C THR A 375 4.50 10.09 7.87
N GLY A 376 4.39 8.78 8.06
CA GLY A 376 4.21 8.17 9.37
C GLY A 376 5.54 7.69 9.97
N PHE A 377 5.77 8.04 11.23
CA PHE A 377 6.95 7.64 12.00
C PHE A 377 6.61 6.55 12.99
N THR A 378 7.45 5.54 13.08
CA THR A 378 7.34 4.41 14.01
C THR A 378 7.63 4.81 15.46
N ALA A 379 8.62 5.67 15.68
CA ALA A 379 8.77 6.35 16.96
C ALA A 379 7.67 7.44 17.08
N PRO A 380 7.03 7.64 18.22
CA PRO A 380 7.33 7.13 19.57
C PRO A 380 6.49 5.90 20.01
N ALA A 381 5.69 5.28 19.15
CA ALA A 381 4.85 4.15 19.54
C ALA A 381 5.59 2.80 19.45
N GLU A 382 6.29 2.57 18.35
CA GLU A 382 6.97 1.29 18.10
C GLU A 382 8.47 1.34 18.41
N GLY A 383 9.07 2.54 18.29
CA GLY A 383 10.52 2.71 18.32
C GLY A 383 11.16 2.30 16.99
N ASP A 384 12.47 2.55 16.91
CA ASP A 384 13.30 2.18 15.75
C ASP A 384 14.51 1.40 16.25
N TYR A 385 14.65 0.15 15.82
CA TYR A 385 15.69 -0.76 16.31
C TYR A 385 16.37 -1.43 15.12
N TYR A 386 17.68 -1.33 15.02
CA TYR A 386 18.46 -1.87 13.89
C TYR A 386 18.25 -3.37 13.66
N GLN A 387 17.85 -4.11 14.71
CA GLN A 387 17.64 -5.56 14.68
C GLN A 387 16.37 -5.96 13.91
N THR A 388 15.47 -5.01 13.63
CA THR A 388 14.19 -5.28 12.97
C THR A 388 14.39 -5.93 11.60
N GLU A 389 13.68 -7.03 11.34
CA GLU A 389 13.56 -7.56 9.99
C GLU A 389 12.70 -6.61 9.15
N ASN A 390 13.17 -6.28 7.95
CA ASN A 390 12.41 -5.46 7.00
C ASN A 390 12.47 -6.03 5.60
N GLU A 391 11.36 -5.98 4.88
CA GLU A 391 11.29 -6.26 3.45
C GLU A 391 11.58 -4.97 2.66
N TYR A 392 12.48 -5.05 1.69
CA TYR A 392 12.75 -3.97 0.76
C TYR A 392 12.38 -4.36 -0.65
N THR A 393 11.59 -3.50 -1.32
CA THR A 393 11.24 -3.63 -2.74
C THR A 393 11.85 -2.48 -3.52
N ILE A 394 12.60 -2.81 -4.57
CA ILE A 394 13.24 -1.86 -5.48
C ILE A 394 12.64 -2.06 -6.85
N ILE A 395 12.15 -0.99 -7.49
CA ILE A 395 11.64 -0.99 -8.86
C ILE A 395 12.52 -0.04 -9.67
N ALA A 396 13.10 -0.53 -10.76
CA ALA A 396 13.89 0.28 -11.68
C ALA A 396 13.05 0.69 -12.88
N TYR A 397 13.14 1.96 -13.24
CA TYR A 397 12.43 2.56 -14.36
C TYR A 397 13.41 3.08 -15.41
N TYR A 398 12.99 2.99 -16.66
CA TYR A 398 13.72 3.49 -17.82
C TYR A 398 12.84 4.37 -18.69
N ARG A 399 13.33 5.57 -19.00
CA ARG A 399 12.72 6.47 -19.98
C ARG A 399 13.79 6.93 -20.96
N ALA A 400 13.78 6.35 -22.17
CA ALA A 400 14.68 6.79 -23.21
C ALA A 400 14.41 8.25 -23.60
N GLN A 401 15.42 8.96 -24.08
CA GLN A 401 15.23 10.32 -24.57
C GLN A 401 14.22 10.35 -25.73
N GLY A 402 13.13 11.10 -25.54
CA GLY A 402 12.03 11.21 -26.50
C GLY A 402 11.00 10.08 -26.43
N ALA A 403 11.09 9.16 -25.44
CA ALA A 403 10.06 8.17 -25.21
C ALA A 403 8.78 8.81 -24.68
N ARG A 404 7.64 8.27 -25.11
CA ARG A 404 6.30 8.73 -24.69
C ARG A 404 5.93 8.31 -23.27
N TYR A 405 6.56 7.27 -22.72
CA TYR A 405 6.26 6.72 -21.40
C TYR A 405 7.53 6.26 -20.69
N GLU A 406 7.41 5.98 -19.42
CA GLU A 406 8.43 5.40 -18.57
C GLU A 406 8.12 3.92 -18.30
N GLU A 407 9.12 3.08 -18.45
CA GLU A 407 8.99 1.62 -18.40
C GLU A 407 9.62 1.06 -17.12
N PRO A 408 8.91 0.29 -16.28
CA PRO A 408 9.53 -0.53 -15.24
C PRO A 408 10.33 -1.65 -15.90
N VAL A 409 11.64 -1.64 -15.70
CA VAL A 409 12.59 -2.53 -16.40
C VAL A 409 13.27 -3.55 -15.48
N GLY A 410 12.94 -3.54 -14.21
CA GLY A 410 13.42 -4.52 -13.26
C GLY A 410 12.84 -4.30 -11.87
N THR A 411 12.77 -5.37 -11.09
CA THR A 411 12.36 -5.35 -9.69
C THR A 411 13.21 -6.29 -8.86
N LEU A 412 13.39 -5.97 -7.59
CA LEU A 412 14.01 -6.82 -6.59
C LEU A 412 13.28 -6.65 -5.27
N THR A 413 12.81 -7.74 -4.68
CA THR A 413 12.30 -7.76 -3.32
C THR A 413 13.16 -8.69 -2.48
N PHE A 414 13.61 -8.24 -1.33
CA PHE A 414 14.41 -9.05 -0.41
C PHE A 414 14.13 -8.67 1.04
N LYS A 415 14.28 -9.65 1.94
CA LYS A 415 14.24 -9.42 3.38
C LYS A 415 15.64 -9.21 3.91
N PHE A 416 15.77 -8.22 4.77
CA PHE A 416 16.99 -7.96 5.53
C PHE A 416 16.75 -8.27 7.00
N ASN A 417 17.44 -9.29 7.48
CA ASN A 417 17.45 -9.69 8.88
C ASN A 417 18.89 -9.55 9.41
N PRO A 418 19.18 -8.53 10.24
CA PRO A 418 20.52 -8.25 10.74
C PRO A 418 20.96 -9.15 11.91
N GLN A 419 20.16 -10.13 12.34
CA GLN A 419 20.45 -11.04 13.47
C GLN A 419 21.38 -12.18 13.08
#